data_7ddada1e36a759bf8928346e4fc02362
#
_entry.id   7ddada1e36a759bf8928346e4fc02362
#
_cell.length_a   1.000
_cell.length_b   1.000
_cell.length_c   1.000
_cell.angle_alpha   90.00
_cell.angle_beta   90.00
_cell.angle_gamma   90.00
#
_symmetry.space_group_name_H-M   'P 1'
#
loop_
_entity.id
_entity.type
_entity.pdbx_description
1 polymer ?
#
loop_
_entity_poly.entity_id
_entity_poly.type
_entity_poly.pdbx_seq_one_letter_code
_entity_poly.pdbx_strand_id
1 'polypeptide(L)' 'NEEKVPEAQDDLKNMEGMDANTANLLASKGIVSMEDLAELAVDELLDLIKIDEERAKSLIMTARAPWFAE' A
#
# COMPACT_ATOMS: atom_id res chain seq x y z
N ASN A 1 -21.88 -6.05 -15.43
CA ASN A 1 -21.43 -5.78 -15.52
C ASN A 1 -20.13 -5.52 -15.57
N GLU A 2 -19.64 -4.93 -15.37
CA GLU A 2 -18.49 -4.72 -15.57
C GLU A 2 -17.69 -5.07 -14.59
N GLU A 3 -16.52 -5.45 -14.72
CA GLU A 3 -15.81 -5.75 -13.74
C GLU A 3 -15.20 -4.57 -13.26
N LYS A 4 -15.21 -4.31 -12.08
CA LYS A 4 -14.64 -3.25 -11.49
C LYS A 4 -13.36 -3.62 -10.91
N VAL A 5 -12.26 -3.06 -11.30
CA VAL A 5 -10.99 -3.26 -10.68
C VAL A 5 -10.98 -2.48 -9.41
N PRO A 6 -10.49 -3.00 -8.31
CA PRO A 6 -10.41 -2.22 -7.09
C PRO A 6 -9.50 -1.03 -7.30
N GLU A 7 -9.85 0.07 -6.72
CA GLU A 7 -9.06 1.26 -6.83
C GLU A 7 -8.51 1.65 -5.50
N ALA A 8 -7.31 2.16 -5.47
CA ALA A 8 -6.71 2.61 -4.22
C ALA A 8 -7.50 3.78 -3.65
N GLN A 9 -7.69 3.77 -2.36
CA GLN A 9 -8.39 4.86 -1.72
C GLN A 9 -7.48 6.07 -1.61
N ASP A 10 -8.06 7.22 -1.37
CA ASP A 10 -7.30 8.45 -1.28
C ASP A 10 -6.24 8.36 -0.20
N ASP A 11 -6.54 7.73 0.90
CA ASP A 11 -5.57 7.56 1.97
C ASP A 11 -4.31 6.92 1.45
N LEU A 12 -4.45 5.88 0.66
CA LEU A 12 -3.31 5.17 0.13
C LEU A 12 -2.60 6.01 -0.91
N LYS A 13 -3.35 6.64 -1.78
CA LYS A 13 -2.75 7.41 -2.85
C LYS A 13 -2.02 8.63 -2.33
N ASN A 14 -2.52 9.23 -1.28
CA ASN A 14 -1.92 10.45 -0.74
C ASN A 14 -0.87 10.18 0.32
N MET A 15 -0.59 8.91 0.57
CA MET A 15 0.39 8.55 1.54
C MET A 15 1.75 9.04 1.10
N GLU A 16 2.55 9.46 2.08
CA GLU A 16 3.85 9.96 1.77
C GLU A 16 4.71 8.88 1.15
N GLY A 17 5.38 9.17 0.08
CA GLY A 17 6.21 8.19 -0.59
C GLY A 17 5.47 7.25 -1.53
N MET A 18 4.17 7.40 -1.65
CA MET A 18 3.38 6.52 -2.50
C MET A 18 3.33 7.06 -3.91
N ASP A 19 3.49 6.19 -4.90
CA ASP A 19 3.36 6.54 -6.28
C ASP A 19 2.06 6.05 -6.83
N ALA A 20 1.61 6.64 -7.91
CA ALA A 20 0.40 6.17 -8.57
C ALA A 20 0.57 4.75 -9.04
N ASN A 21 1.74 4.41 -9.59
CA ASN A 21 1.99 3.06 -10.03
C ASN A 21 1.95 2.08 -8.88
N THR A 22 2.59 2.43 -7.79
CA THR A 22 2.61 1.54 -6.63
C THR A 22 1.21 1.37 -6.06
N ALA A 23 0.45 2.47 -6.00
CA ALA A 23 -0.92 2.38 -5.50
C ALA A 23 -1.75 1.48 -6.39
N ASN A 24 -1.58 1.59 -7.70
CA ASN A 24 -2.31 0.74 -8.62
C ASN A 24 -1.93 -0.72 -8.46
N LEU A 25 -0.64 -0.99 -8.28
CA LEU A 25 -0.19 -2.35 -8.08
C LEU A 25 -0.80 -2.94 -6.81
N LEU A 26 -0.79 -2.17 -5.74
CA LEU A 26 -1.35 -2.63 -4.50
C LEU A 26 -2.85 -2.88 -4.62
N ALA A 27 -3.54 -1.97 -5.31
CA ALA A 27 -4.98 -2.11 -5.48
C ALA A 27 -5.30 -3.38 -6.24
N SER A 28 -4.49 -3.70 -7.25
CA SER A 28 -4.74 -4.91 -8.01
C SER A 28 -4.48 -6.16 -7.18
N LYS A 29 -3.79 -6.03 -6.07
CA LYS A 29 -3.58 -7.15 -5.16
C LYS A 29 -4.56 -7.13 -3.99
N GLY A 30 -5.50 -6.21 -4.01
CA GLY A 30 -6.49 -6.13 -2.96
C GLY A 30 -6.14 -5.17 -1.84
N ILE A 31 -5.01 -4.47 -1.96
CA ILE A 31 -4.58 -3.53 -0.94
C ILE A 31 -5.01 -2.15 -1.39
N VAL A 32 -6.14 -1.69 -0.90
CA VAL A 32 -6.69 -0.43 -1.37
C VAL A 32 -6.65 0.67 -0.32
N SER A 33 -6.25 0.35 0.89
CA SER A 33 -6.20 1.38 1.94
C SER A 33 -4.89 1.29 2.70
N MET A 34 -4.57 2.34 3.41
CA MET A 34 -3.37 2.35 4.24
C MET A 34 -3.44 1.27 5.30
N GLU A 35 -4.61 1.03 5.82
CA GLU A 35 -4.77 0.03 6.84
C GLU A 35 -4.42 -1.34 6.31
N ASP A 36 -4.87 -1.66 5.10
CA ASP A 36 -4.55 -2.93 4.48
C ASP A 36 -3.04 -3.04 4.31
N LEU A 37 -2.40 -1.96 3.87
CA LEU A 37 -0.97 -1.97 3.67
C LEU A 37 -0.23 -2.13 5.00
N ALA A 38 -0.70 -1.44 6.03
CA ALA A 38 -0.03 -1.49 7.32
C ALA A 38 -0.07 -2.87 7.94
N GLU A 39 -1.05 -3.67 7.57
CA GLU A 39 -1.15 -5.01 8.12
C GLU A 39 -0.19 -5.99 7.46
N LEU A 40 0.41 -5.59 6.36
CA LEU A 40 1.33 -6.48 5.67
C LEU A 40 2.72 -6.40 6.29
N ALA A 41 3.46 -7.49 6.18
CA ALA A 41 4.85 -7.45 6.53
C ALA A 41 5.65 -7.04 5.29
N VAL A 42 6.87 -6.59 5.49
CA VAL A 42 7.70 -6.17 4.38
C VAL A 42 7.88 -7.32 3.39
N ASP A 43 8.13 -8.51 3.91
CA ASP A 43 8.31 -9.66 3.05
C ASP A 43 7.07 -9.94 2.22
N GLU A 44 5.91 -9.81 2.83
CA GLU A 44 4.68 -10.06 2.11
C GLU A 44 4.48 -9.04 1.01
N LEU A 45 4.81 -7.81 1.29
CA LEU A 45 4.65 -6.76 0.30
C LEU A 45 5.59 -7.02 -0.88
N LEU A 46 6.80 -7.46 -0.61
CA LEU A 46 7.74 -7.74 -1.67
C LEU A 46 7.27 -8.90 -2.54
N ASP A 47 6.53 -9.82 -1.96
CA ASP A 47 5.99 -10.93 -2.74
C ASP A 47 4.85 -10.47 -3.62
N LEU A 48 4.10 -9.47 -3.18
CA LEU A 48 2.96 -9.01 -3.92
C LEU A 48 3.35 -8.11 -5.08
N ILE A 49 4.30 -7.23 -4.85
CA ILE A 49 4.71 -6.30 -5.89
C ILE A 49 6.23 -6.25 -5.91
N LYS A 50 6.77 -5.83 -7.03
CA LYS A 50 8.21 -5.82 -7.17
C LYS A 50 8.73 -4.44 -6.91
N ILE A 51 9.16 -4.20 -5.69
CA ILE A 51 9.76 -2.93 -5.31
C ILE A 51 10.93 -3.24 -4.40
N ASP A 52 11.71 -2.23 -4.11
CA ASP A 52 12.86 -2.39 -3.24
C ASP A 52 12.43 -2.65 -1.82
N GLU A 53 13.22 -3.40 -1.12
CA GLU A 53 12.92 -3.68 0.29
C GLU A 53 12.84 -2.40 1.09
N GLU A 54 13.74 -1.47 0.84
CA GLU A 54 13.72 -0.21 1.54
C GLU A 54 12.44 0.54 1.30
N ARG A 55 11.99 0.51 0.06
CA ARG A 55 10.77 1.21 -0.28
C ARG A 55 9.59 0.54 0.40
N ALA A 56 9.53 -0.78 0.36
CA ALA A 56 8.45 -1.51 1.01
C ALA A 56 8.41 -1.20 2.49
N LYS A 57 9.56 -1.19 3.13
CA LYS A 57 9.64 -0.91 4.54
C LYS A 57 9.14 0.50 4.82
N SER A 58 9.57 1.45 4.01
CA SER A 58 9.18 2.83 4.19
C SER A 58 7.68 3.00 4.04
N LEU A 59 7.09 2.36 3.05
CA LEU A 59 5.66 2.46 2.82
C LEU A 59 4.88 1.87 3.98
N ILE A 60 5.32 0.73 4.47
CA ILE A 60 4.62 0.09 5.58
C ILE A 60 4.74 0.94 6.84
N MET A 61 5.93 1.50 7.08
CA MET A 61 6.10 2.34 8.24
C MET A 61 5.24 3.58 8.17
N THR A 62 5.15 4.18 7.00
CA THR A 62 4.31 5.35 6.81
C THR A 62 2.85 4.98 7.03
N ALA A 63 2.45 3.81 6.54
CA ALA A 63 1.08 3.37 6.70
C ALA A 63 0.73 3.12 8.15
N ARG A 64 1.72 2.72 8.94
CA ARG A 64 1.49 2.45 10.36
C ARG A 64 1.64 3.68 11.23
N ALA A 65 2.11 4.77 10.66
CA ALA A 65 2.33 5.98 11.44
C ALA A 65 1.10 6.40 12.25
N PRO A 66 -0.11 6.40 11.68
CA PRO A 66 -1.27 6.78 12.47
C PRO A 66 -1.55 5.84 13.64
N TRP A 67 -1.07 4.60 13.55
CA TRP A 67 -1.26 3.66 14.65
C TRP A 67 -0.37 4.00 15.83
N PHE A 68 0.81 4.56 15.55
CA PHE A 68 1.73 4.92 16.61
C PHE A 68 1.41 6.29 17.18
N ALA A 69 0.87 7.17 16.35
CA ALA A 69 0.54 8.49 16.81
C ALA A 69 -0.81 8.46 17.46
N GLU A 70 -1.12 8.68 18.44
CA GLU A 70 -2.32 8.53 19.03
C GLU A 70 -2.90 9.67 19.26
#